data_c03f138107c1d5ffaaf08652880195d4
#
_entry.id   c03f138107c1d5ffaaf08652880195d4
#
_cell.length_a   1.000
_cell.length_b   1.000
_cell.length_c   1.000
_cell.angle_alpha   90.00
_cell.angle_beta   90.00
_cell.angle_gamma   90.00
#
_symmetry.space_group_name_H-M   'P 1'
#
loop_
_entity.id
_entity.type
_entity.pdbx_description
1 polymer ?
#
loop_
_entity_poly.entity_id
_entity_poly.type
_entity_poly.pdbx_seq_one_letter_code
_entity_poly.pdbx_strand_id
1 'polypeptide(L)'
;LESCFAYALNDLFGDNKVSKWDMVLAGQATEHNYCGVNCGIMDQFASVFGKEGCLMRLDCRSREFEYFPFKPVGYKLVLLNSCVKHELAGSPYNDRRNSCENVVKHIAAKHPEAHFETLRDCTWEQLEEVKAEVGEEDYKRAHFVLGEKDRVLAVCDALNAGDYETVGKKMYETHEGLSKEYEVSCEELDFLNDIAKENGVTGSRIMGGGFGGCTINLVKDELYDQFIADAKAKYSAKYGKEPKVIDVVISEGSHKVC
;
A
#
# COMPACT_ATOMS: atom_id res chain seq x y z
N LEU A 1 -0.97 -10.99 -13.79
CA LEU A 1 -1.26 -12.09 -14.72
C LEU A 1 -2.77 -12.18 -15.00
N GLU A 2 -3.61 -12.29 -13.98
CA GLU A 2 -5.08 -12.42 -14.07
C GLU A 2 -5.71 -11.30 -14.90
N SER A 3 -5.35 -10.05 -14.62
CA SER A 3 -5.88 -8.88 -15.33
C SER A 3 -5.54 -8.89 -16.82
N CYS A 4 -4.32 -9.26 -17.17
CA CYS A 4 -3.90 -9.39 -18.58
C CYS A 4 -4.65 -10.54 -19.28
N PHE A 5 -4.86 -11.65 -18.56
CA PHE A 5 -5.58 -12.80 -19.12
C PHE A 5 -7.07 -12.47 -19.32
N ALA A 6 -7.71 -11.83 -18.35
CA ALA A 6 -9.09 -11.37 -18.47
C ALA A 6 -9.26 -10.40 -19.65
N TYR A 7 -8.32 -9.46 -19.80
CA TYR A 7 -8.31 -8.52 -20.91
C TYR A 7 -8.19 -9.25 -22.27
N ALA A 8 -7.25 -10.19 -22.39
CA ALA A 8 -7.04 -10.95 -23.62
C ALA A 8 -8.27 -11.79 -23.99
N LEU A 9 -8.91 -12.46 -23.00
CA LEU A 9 -10.15 -13.22 -23.26
C LEU A 9 -11.29 -12.32 -23.70
N ASN A 10 -11.44 -11.14 -23.10
CA ASN A 10 -12.46 -10.17 -23.49
C ASN A 10 -12.24 -9.63 -24.91
N ASP A 11 -10.99 -9.37 -25.30
CA ASP A 11 -10.64 -8.94 -26.67
C ASP A 11 -10.88 -10.06 -27.69
N LEU A 12 -10.49 -11.29 -27.38
CA LEU A 12 -10.55 -12.42 -28.35
C LEU A 12 -11.93 -13.05 -28.46
N PHE A 13 -12.70 -13.13 -27.39
CA PHE A 13 -13.93 -13.93 -27.32
C PHE A 13 -15.13 -13.17 -26.75
N GLY A 14 -14.92 -12.04 -26.10
CA GLY A 14 -15.94 -11.26 -25.39
C GLY A 14 -16.45 -10.04 -26.17
N ASP A 15 -15.99 -9.82 -27.41
CA ASP A 15 -16.31 -8.63 -28.20
C ASP A 15 -16.06 -7.31 -27.42
N ASN A 16 -15.13 -7.30 -26.48
CA ASN A 16 -14.84 -6.20 -25.56
C ASN A 16 -16.07 -5.71 -24.73
N LYS A 17 -17.02 -6.61 -24.44
CA LYS A 17 -18.24 -6.28 -23.71
C LYS A 17 -18.08 -6.33 -22.19
N VAL A 18 -17.07 -7.00 -21.68
CA VAL A 18 -16.78 -7.07 -20.24
C VAL A 18 -16.16 -5.74 -19.78
N SER A 19 -16.73 -5.13 -18.78
CA SER A 19 -16.23 -3.86 -18.26
C SER A 19 -14.88 -4.02 -17.54
N LYS A 20 -14.10 -2.93 -17.47
CA LYS A 20 -12.86 -2.91 -16.67
C LYS A 20 -13.11 -3.28 -15.21
N TRP A 21 -14.23 -2.84 -14.63
CA TRP A 21 -14.60 -3.19 -13.27
C TRP A 21 -14.90 -4.68 -13.09
N ASP A 22 -15.58 -5.31 -14.05
CA ASP A 22 -15.84 -6.75 -13.99
C ASP A 22 -14.55 -7.55 -14.05
N MET A 23 -13.54 -7.09 -14.81
CA MET A 23 -12.21 -7.71 -14.82
C MET A 23 -11.50 -7.58 -13.47
N VAL A 24 -11.60 -6.44 -12.81
CA VAL A 24 -11.04 -6.23 -11.47
C VAL A 24 -11.69 -7.16 -10.46
N LEU A 25 -13.02 -7.27 -10.49
CA LEU A 25 -13.78 -8.12 -9.57
C LEU A 25 -13.53 -9.61 -9.83
N ALA A 26 -13.38 -10.02 -11.09
CA ALA A 26 -13.01 -11.39 -11.44
C ALA A 26 -11.62 -11.76 -10.89
N GLY A 27 -10.63 -10.86 -11.01
CA GLY A 27 -9.31 -11.06 -10.42
C GLY A 27 -9.38 -11.18 -8.89
N GLN A 28 -10.11 -10.29 -8.20
CA GLN A 28 -10.31 -10.41 -6.75
C GLN A 28 -10.99 -11.73 -6.36
N ALA A 29 -12.02 -12.14 -7.11
CA ALA A 29 -12.72 -13.40 -6.85
C ALA A 29 -11.78 -14.61 -7.03
N THR A 30 -10.82 -14.54 -7.95
CA THR A 30 -9.79 -15.56 -8.13
C THR A 30 -8.92 -15.68 -6.87
N GLU A 31 -8.41 -14.56 -6.36
CA GLU A 31 -7.62 -14.55 -5.12
C GLU A 31 -8.40 -15.12 -3.93
N HIS A 32 -9.68 -14.74 -3.77
CA HIS A 32 -10.51 -15.20 -2.68
C HIS A 32 -10.83 -16.70 -2.78
N ASN A 33 -11.24 -17.17 -3.97
CA ASN A 33 -11.82 -18.51 -4.14
C ASN A 33 -10.77 -19.58 -4.41
N TYR A 34 -9.66 -19.23 -5.08
CA TYR A 34 -8.62 -20.19 -5.44
C TYR A 34 -7.36 -20.07 -4.59
N CYS A 35 -6.93 -18.84 -4.29
CA CYS A 35 -5.72 -18.63 -3.50
C CYS A 35 -6.01 -18.58 -2.00
N GLY A 36 -7.27 -18.41 -1.58
CA GLY A 36 -7.68 -18.32 -0.17
C GLY A 36 -7.18 -17.06 0.54
N VAL A 37 -6.84 -16.02 -0.22
CA VAL A 37 -6.34 -14.74 0.29
C VAL A 37 -7.47 -13.71 0.28
N ASN A 38 -7.90 -13.25 1.45
CA ASN A 38 -8.94 -12.21 1.58
C ASN A 38 -8.37 -10.81 1.31
N CYS A 39 -7.79 -10.62 0.11
CA CYS A 39 -7.21 -9.34 -0.30
C CYS A 39 -8.28 -8.30 -0.63
N GLY A 40 -7.87 -7.01 -0.62
CA GLY A 40 -8.64 -5.92 -1.23
C GLY A 40 -8.60 -5.96 -2.75
N ILE A 41 -9.10 -4.91 -3.40
CA ILE A 41 -9.15 -4.78 -4.87
C ILE A 41 -8.01 -3.94 -5.45
N MET A 42 -7.08 -3.46 -4.63
CA MET A 42 -6.09 -2.46 -5.02
C MET A 42 -5.19 -2.92 -6.17
N ASP A 43 -4.66 -4.14 -6.09
CA ASP A 43 -3.70 -4.64 -7.07
C ASP A 43 -4.35 -4.91 -8.42
N GLN A 44 -5.54 -5.52 -8.42
CA GLN A 44 -6.34 -5.75 -9.62
C GLN A 44 -6.79 -4.43 -10.24
N PHE A 45 -7.24 -3.48 -9.40
CA PHE A 45 -7.61 -2.15 -9.85
C PHE A 45 -6.42 -1.42 -10.50
N ALA A 46 -5.27 -1.38 -9.84
CA ALA A 46 -4.06 -0.76 -10.37
C ALA A 46 -3.61 -1.37 -11.69
N SER A 47 -3.70 -2.72 -11.80
CA SER A 47 -3.34 -3.44 -13.04
C SER A 47 -4.27 -3.15 -14.22
N VAL A 48 -5.54 -2.82 -13.98
CA VAL A 48 -6.55 -2.58 -15.03
C VAL A 48 -6.71 -1.08 -15.35
N PHE A 49 -6.70 -0.23 -14.31
CA PHE A 49 -6.96 1.21 -14.43
C PHE A 49 -5.69 2.07 -14.38
N GLY A 50 -4.51 1.47 -14.32
CA GLY A 50 -3.25 2.20 -14.35
C GLY A 50 -3.21 3.24 -15.48
N LYS A 51 -2.61 4.39 -15.21
CA LYS A 51 -2.46 5.49 -16.16
C LYS A 51 -1.05 6.06 -16.06
N GLU A 52 -0.40 6.18 -17.19
CA GLU A 52 0.96 6.72 -17.28
C GLU A 52 1.07 8.10 -16.59
N GLY A 53 2.09 8.25 -15.75
CA GLY A 53 2.37 9.48 -15.03
C GLY A 53 1.30 9.91 -14.04
N CYS A 54 0.48 8.98 -13.53
CA CYS A 54 -0.55 9.26 -12.54
C CYS A 54 -0.51 8.27 -11.38
N LEU A 55 -0.74 8.77 -10.17
CA LEU A 55 -1.16 7.96 -9.04
C LEU A 55 -2.70 7.95 -8.96
N MET A 56 -3.25 6.98 -8.25
CA MET A 56 -4.70 6.83 -8.13
C MET A 56 -5.12 6.79 -6.66
N ARG A 57 -6.16 7.53 -6.32
CA ARG A 57 -6.91 7.35 -5.08
C ARG A 57 -8.16 6.55 -5.40
N LEU A 58 -8.31 5.40 -4.77
CA LEU A 58 -9.46 4.53 -4.91
C LEU A 58 -10.26 4.52 -3.62
N ASP A 59 -11.56 4.77 -3.71
CA ASP A 59 -12.52 4.43 -2.67
C ASP A 59 -12.96 2.96 -2.86
N CYS A 60 -12.49 2.08 -1.99
CA CYS A 60 -12.77 0.64 -2.11
C CYS A 60 -14.24 0.28 -1.85
N ARG A 61 -15.05 1.18 -1.25
CA ARG A 61 -16.47 0.97 -0.97
C ARG A 61 -17.34 1.41 -2.15
N SER A 62 -17.24 2.69 -2.54
CA SER A 62 -18.02 3.23 -3.67
C SER A 62 -17.48 2.85 -5.04
N ARG A 63 -16.21 2.44 -5.09
CA ARG A 63 -15.42 2.20 -6.31
C ARG A 63 -15.19 3.46 -7.15
N GLU A 64 -15.41 4.63 -6.58
CA GLU A 64 -15.00 5.89 -7.17
C GLU A 64 -13.51 6.06 -7.06
N PHE A 65 -12.91 6.65 -8.07
CA PHE A 65 -11.46 6.88 -8.08
C PHE A 65 -11.11 8.18 -8.78
N GLU A 66 -9.92 8.67 -8.46
CA GLU A 66 -9.39 9.92 -9.00
C GLU A 66 -7.91 9.74 -9.33
N TYR A 67 -7.48 10.35 -10.45
CA TYR A 67 -6.09 10.39 -10.85
C TYR A 67 -5.40 11.66 -10.38
N PHE A 68 -4.21 11.50 -9.81
CA PHE A 68 -3.33 12.58 -9.39
C PHE A 68 -2.08 12.57 -10.28
N PRO A 69 -1.74 13.69 -10.95
CA PRO A 69 -0.51 13.77 -11.72
C PRO A 69 0.72 13.48 -10.85
N PHE A 70 1.56 12.58 -11.32
CA PHE A 70 2.82 12.26 -10.66
C PHE A 70 3.94 12.27 -11.72
N LYS A 71 4.55 13.42 -11.88
CA LYS A 71 5.67 13.67 -12.80
C LYS A 71 6.79 14.40 -12.05
N PRO A 72 7.42 13.75 -11.07
CA PRO A 72 8.40 14.38 -10.22
C PRO A 72 9.67 14.64 -11.02
N VAL A 73 9.90 15.91 -11.37
CA VAL A 73 11.15 16.35 -12.00
C VAL A 73 12.25 16.33 -10.94
N GLY A 74 13.35 15.67 -11.24
CA GLY A 74 14.48 15.55 -10.31
C GLY A 74 14.33 14.45 -9.27
N TYR A 75 13.36 13.53 -9.44
CA TYR A 75 13.16 12.38 -8.55
C TYR A 75 12.96 11.09 -9.34
N LYS A 76 13.33 9.98 -8.72
CA LYS A 76 13.06 8.62 -9.16
C LYS A 76 12.26 7.86 -8.13
N LEU A 77 11.43 6.92 -8.60
CA LEU A 77 10.87 5.85 -7.76
C LEU A 77 11.72 4.59 -7.92
N VAL A 78 12.13 4.01 -6.81
CA VAL A 78 12.88 2.76 -6.81
C VAL A 78 12.37 1.82 -5.73
N LEU A 79 12.27 0.53 -6.06
CA LEU A 79 11.99 -0.51 -5.09
C LEU A 79 13.30 -1.17 -4.67
N LEU A 80 13.44 -1.37 -3.37
CA LEU A 80 14.46 -2.24 -2.80
C LEU A 80 13.79 -3.49 -2.25
N ASN A 81 13.97 -4.62 -2.94
CA ASN A 81 13.43 -5.90 -2.49
C ASN A 81 14.39 -6.52 -1.48
N SER A 82 13.89 -6.75 -0.27
CA SER A 82 14.64 -7.40 0.81
C SER A 82 15.02 -8.85 0.52
N CYS A 83 14.40 -9.46 -0.50
CA CYS A 83 14.54 -10.88 -0.79
C CYS A 83 14.15 -11.80 0.41
N VAL A 84 13.35 -11.28 1.34
CA VAL A 84 12.68 -12.08 2.35
C VAL A 84 11.46 -12.72 1.70
N LYS A 85 11.39 -14.04 1.74
CA LYS A 85 10.20 -14.76 1.27
C LYS A 85 9.08 -14.56 2.28
N HIS A 86 7.92 -14.18 1.81
CA HIS A 86 6.71 -14.09 2.61
C HIS A 86 5.56 -14.77 1.88
N GLU A 87 4.68 -15.40 2.64
CA GLU A 87 3.42 -15.94 2.16
C GLU A 87 2.32 -15.25 2.95
N LEU A 88 1.43 -14.51 2.27
CA LEU A 88 0.31 -13.85 2.93
C LEU A 88 -0.74 -14.88 3.37
N ALA A 89 -0.91 -15.95 2.59
CA ALA A 89 -1.71 -17.10 2.98
C ALA A 89 -1.06 -17.80 4.19
N GLY A 90 -1.76 -17.80 5.34
CA GLY A 90 -1.25 -18.36 6.60
C GLY A 90 -0.38 -17.40 7.44
N SER A 91 -0.17 -16.17 6.98
CA SER A 91 0.47 -15.11 7.78
C SER A 91 -0.55 -14.46 8.75
N PRO A 92 -0.06 -13.67 9.74
CA PRO A 92 -0.93 -12.86 10.60
C PRO A 92 -1.70 -11.74 9.89
N TYR A 93 -1.72 -11.72 8.56
CA TYR A 93 -2.41 -10.69 7.76
C TYR A 93 -3.90 -10.58 8.11
N ASN A 94 -4.58 -11.73 8.23
CA ASN A 94 -6.00 -11.75 8.58
C ASN A 94 -6.26 -11.24 10.02
N ASP A 95 -5.29 -11.40 10.93
CA ASP A 95 -5.43 -10.91 12.31
C ASP A 95 -5.53 -9.38 12.36
N ARG A 96 -4.85 -8.68 11.44
CA ARG A 96 -4.92 -7.21 11.34
C ARG A 96 -6.32 -6.74 11.00
N ARG A 97 -6.96 -7.46 10.08
CA ARG A 97 -8.36 -7.20 9.72
C ARG A 97 -9.29 -7.49 10.88
N ASN A 98 -9.13 -8.64 11.55
CA ASN A 98 -9.94 -9.02 12.69
C ASN A 98 -9.86 -7.99 13.83
N SER A 99 -8.68 -7.45 14.12
CA SER A 99 -8.47 -6.37 15.09
C SER A 99 -9.29 -5.12 14.74
N CYS A 100 -9.23 -4.68 13.48
CA CYS A 100 -10.01 -3.53 13.02
C CYS A 100 -11.52 -3.78 13.12
N GLU A 101 -11.99 -4.96 12.73
CA GLU A 101 -13.40 -5.35 12.82
C GLU A 101 -13.87 -5.43 14.28
N ASN A 102 -13.01 -5.88 15.21
CA ASN A 102 -13.31 -5.93 16.62
C ASN A 102 -13.51 -4.51 17.19
N VAL A 103 -12.65 -3.57 16.84
CA VAL A 103 -12.79 -2.16 17.27
C VAL A 103 -14.10 -1.56 16.76
N VAL A 104 -14.44 -1.79 15.46
CA VAL A 104 -15.71 -1.32 14.89
C VAL A 104 -16.92 -1.86 15.65
N LYS A 105 -16.90 -3.14 16.05
CA LYS A 105 -17.98 -3.74 16.85
C LYS A 105 -18.16 -3.06 18.20
N HIS A 106 -17.07 -2.72 18.89
CA HIS A 106 -17.14 -2.03 20.20
C HIS A 106 -17.67 -0.60 20.03
N ILE A 107 -17.23 0.13 18.98
CA ILE A 107 -17.76 1.46 18.68
C ILE A 107 -19.26 1.38 18.36
N ALA A 108 -19.67 0.46 17.49
CA ALA A 108 -21.07 0.29 17.13
C ALA A 108 -21.96 -0.07 18.35
N ALA A 109 -21.45 -0.84 19.29
CA ALA A 109 -22.17 -1.16 20.52
C ALA A 109 -22.40 0.06 21.42
N LYS A 110 -21.49 1.04 21.42
CA LYS A 110 -21.64 2.30 22.16
C LYS A 110 -22.52 3.33 21.45
N HIS A 111 -22.61 3.27 20.14
CA HIS A 111 -23.33 4.22 19.29
C HIS A 111 -24.42 3.52 18.44
N PRO A 112 -25.44 2.92 19.08
CA PRO A 112 -26.46 2.11 18.37
C PRO A 112 -27.33 2.93 17.41
N GLU A 113 -27.30 4.25 17.51
CA GLU A 113 -27.99 5.18 16.62
C GLU A 113 -27.30 5.39 15.26
N ALA A 114 -26.03 5.01 15.16
CA ALA A 114 -25.22 5.17 13.96
C ALA A 114 -24.90 3.82 13.30
N HIS A 115 -24.54 3.86 12.02
CA HIS A 115 -24.16 2.68 11.26
C HIS A 115 -22.67 2.70 10.98
N PHE A 116 -21.96 1.66 11.42
CA PHE A 116 -20.54 1.47 11.22
C PHE A 116 -20.28 0.16 10.51
N GLU A 117 -19.71 0.21 9.31
CA GLU A 117 -19.29 -0.99 8.57
C GLU A 117 -17.80 -1.26 8.76
N THR A 118 -17.00 -0.19 8.75
CA THR A 118 -15.53 -0.27 8.84
C THR A 118 -15.00 0.92 9.64
N LEU A 119 -13.70 0.89 9.98
CA LEU A 119 -13.01 2.01 10.62
C LEU A 119 -13.10 3.33 9.84
N ARG A 120 -13.39 3.29 8.54
CA ARG A 120 -13.66 4.48 7.74
C ARG A 120 -14.80 5.33 8.30
N ASP A 121 -15.77 4.70 8.91
CA ASP A 121 -16.97 5.36 9.47
C ASP A 121 -16.72 5.91 10.87
N CYS A 122 -15.59 5.54 11.47
CA CYS A 122 -15.25 5.90 12.84
C CYS A 122 -14.46 7.21 12.91
N THR A 123 -14.56 7.88 14.05
CA THR A 123 -13.76 9.07 14.40
C THR A 123 -12.68 8.74 15.42
N TRP A 124 -11.74 9.66 15.59
CA TRP A 124 -10.71 9.55 16.60
C TRP A 124 -11.28 9.51 18.03
N GLU A 125 -12.28 10.32 18.31
CA GLU A 125 -12.96 10.36 19.59
C GLU A 125 -13.60 9.01 19.94
N GLN A 126 -14.31 8.39 18.96
CA GLN A 126 -14.92 7.08 19.12
C GLN A 126 -13.88 5.97 19.34
N LEU A 127 -12.72 6.05 18.70
CA LEU A 127 -11.63 5.12 18.96
C LEU A 127 -11.11 5.25 20.40
N GLU A 128 -10.91 6.48 20.88
CA GLU A 128 -10.46 6.71 22.27
C GLU A 128 -11.48 6.20 23.30
N GLU A 129 -12.79 6.33 23.03
CA GLU A 129 -13.85 5.85 23.93
C GLU A 129 -13.82 4.34 24.17
N VAL A 130 -13.34 3.55 23.19
CA VAL A 130 -13.28 2.08 23.29
C VAL A 130 -11.90 1.55 23.65
N LYS A 131 -10.90 2.40 23.79
CA LYS A 131 -9.48 2.03 24.00
C LYS A 131 -9.27 1.01 25.13
N ALA A 132 -9.92 1.21 26.28
CA ALA A 132 -9.79 0.31 27.43
C ALA A 132 -10.48 -1.05 27.24
N GLU A 133 -11.41 -1.14 26.29
CA GLU A 133 -12.24 -2.31 26.07
C GLU A 133 -11.67 -3.25 24.98
N VAL A 134 -11.05 -2.67 23.95
CA VAL A 134 -10.51 -3.42 22.81
C VAL A 134 -9.10 -3.97 23.06
N GLY A 135 -8.40 -3.46 24.06
CA GLY A 135 -7.02 -3.82 24.35
C GLY A 135 -6.00 -3.05 23.52
N GLU A 136 -4.73 -3.10 23.94
CA GLU A 136 -3.66 -2.29 23.35
C GLU A 136 -3.37 -2.63 21.90
N GLU A 137 -3.39 -3.91 21.57
CA GLU A 137 -3.06 -4.41 20.23
C GLU A 137 -4.10 -3.97 19.19
N ASP A 138 -5.39 -4.20 19.45
CA ASP A 138 -6.46 -3.82 18.53
C ASP A 138 -6.57 -2.30 18.41
N TYR A 139 -6.36 -1.58 19.52
CA TYR A 139 -6.32 -0.13 19.50
C TYR A 139 -5.20 0.41 18.61
N LYS A 140 -3.95 -0.08 18.73
CA LYS A 140 -2.82 0.35 17.92
C LYS A 140 -3.09 0.12 16.41
N ARG A 141 -3.62 -1.04 16.06
CA ARG A 141 -3.95 -1.39 14.68
C ARG A 141 -5.03 -0.47 14.11
N ALA A 142 -6.09 -0.22 14.86
CA ALA A 142 -7.14 0.72 14.45
C ALA A 142 -6.65 2.17 14.37
N HIS A 143 -5.80 2.59 15.30
CA HIS A 143 -5.17 3.91 15.32
C HIS A 143 -4.34 4.14 14.04
N PHE A 144 -3.53 3.16 13.66
CA PHE A 144 -2.80 3.21 12.40
C PHE A 144 -3.74 3.40 11.19
N VAL A 145 -4.82 2.61 11.10
CA VAL A 145 -5.74 2.65 9.95
C VAL A 145 -6.47 3.99 9.86
N LEU A 146 -6.90 4.58 10.98
CA LEU A 146 -7.47 5.93 10.98
C LEU A 146 -6.45 6.98 10.53
N GLY A 147 -5.20 6.85 10.99
CA GLY A 147 -4.11 7.72 10.55
C GLY A 147 -3.81 7.61 9.05
N GLU A 148 -3.88 6.40 8.49
CA GLU A 148 -3.70 6.21 7.03
C GLU A 148 -4.78 6.91 6.22
N LYS A 149 -6.04 6.89 6.68
CA LYS A 149 -7.12 7.66 6.06
C LYS A 149 -6.76 9.15 5.92
N ASP A 150 -6.24 9.75 6.97
CA ASP A 150 -5.84 11.16 6.99
C ASP A 150 -4.58 11.40 6.13
N ARG A 151 -3.60 10.47 6.20
CA ARG A 151 -2.37 10.55 5.38
C ARG A 151 -2.64 10.48 3.88
N VAL A 152 -3.56 9.61 3.45
CA VAL A 152 -3.95 9.51 2.03
C VAL A 152 -4.49 10.85 1.51
N LEU A 153 -5.36 11.52 2.26
CA LEU A 153 -5.90 12.83 1.87
C LEU A 153 -4.79 13.89 1.80
N ALA A 154 -3.92 13.95 2.80
CA ALA A 154 -2.79 14.87 2.81
C ALA A 154 -1.83 14.64 1.64
N VAL A 155 -1.59 13.37 1.24
CA VAL A 155 -0.78 13.04 0.06
C VAL A 155 -1.48 13.50 -1.23
N CYS A 156 -2.80 13.35 -1.35
CA CYS A 156 -3.55 13.86 -2.50
C CYS A 156 -3.39 15.38 -2.67
N ASP A 157 -3.52 16.12 -1.57
CA ASP A 157 -3.33 17.57 -1.57
C ASP A 157 -1.89 17.95 -1.95
N ALA A 158 -0.91 17.26 -1.39
CA ALA A 158 0.51 17.48 -1.70
C ALA A 158 0.84 17.18 -3.17
N LEU A 159 0.27 16.12 -3.74
CA LEU A 159 0.45 15.80 -5.17
C LEU A 159 -0.12 16.89 -6.08
N ASN A 160 -1.31 17.41 -5.76
CA ASN A 160 -1.91 18.52 -6.50
C ASN A 160 -1.06 19.81 -6.41
N ALA A 161 -0.38 20.00 -5.28
CA ALA A 161 0.53 21.13 -5.07
C ALA A 161 1.94 20.90 -5.65
N GLY A 162 2.27 19.69 -6.09
CA GLY A 162 3.64 19.31 -6.50
C GLY A 162 4.63 19.26 -5.33
N ASP A 163 4.13 19.11 -4.10
CA ASP A 163 4.93 19.05 -2.86
C ASP A 163 5.38 17.62 -2.56
N TYR A 164 6.44 17.20 -3.22
CA TYR A 164 7.02 15.86 -3.04
C TYR A 164 7.72 15.66 -1.69
N GLU A 165 8.12 16.73 -1.02
CA GLU A 165 8.70 16.63 0.34
C GLU A 165 7.62 16.22 1.34
N THR A 166 6.42 16.79 1.26
CA THR A 166 5.28 16.34 2.08
C THR A 166 4.86 14.90 1.74
N VAL A 167 4.85 14.52 0.46
CA VAL A 167 4.59 13.12 0.06
C VAL A 167 5.59 12.19 0.73
N GLY A 168 6.88 12.50 0.65
CA GLY A 168 7.93 11.68 1.26
C GLY A 168 7.83 11.58 2.78
N LYS A 169 7.54 12.70 3.46
CA LYS A 169 7.29 12.71 4.90
C LYS A 169 6.15 11.77 5.27
N LYS A 170 5.03 11.80 4.51
CA LYS A 170 3.89 10.89 4.74
C LYS A 170 4.25 9.42 4.46
N MET A 171 5.14 9.14 3.53
CA MET A 171 5.66 7.78 3.31
C MET A 171 6.39 7.26 4.56
N TYR A 172 7.24 8.07 5.19
CA TYR A 172 7.93 7.69 6.44
C TYR A 172 6.95 7.51 7.61
N GLU A 173 5.96 8.41 7.77
CA GLU A 173 4.91 8.27 8.79
C GLU A 173 4.13 6.96 8.60
N THR A 174 3.78 6.60 7.36
CA THR A 174 3.15 5.32 7.02
C THR A 174 4.04 4.15 7.41
N HIS A 175 5.34 4.19 7.06
CA HIS A 175 6.26 3.10 7.40
C HIS A 175 6.37 2.89 8.91
N GLU A 176 6.51 3.96 9.67
CA GLU A 176 6.56 3.91 11.13
C GLU A 176 5.30 3.24 11.71
N GLY A 177 4.11 3.63 11.24
CA GLY A 177 2.86 3.02 11.65
C GLY A 177 2.74 1.55 11.23
N LEU A 178 3.17 1.18 10.01
CA LEU A 178 3.21 -0.20 9.54
C LEU A 178 4.15 -1.07 10.38
N SER A 179 5.28 -0.50 10.84
CA SER A 179 6.27 -1.21 11.66
C SER A 179 5.85 -1.33 13.12
N LYS A 180 5.37 -0.25 13.75
CA LYS A 180 5.20 -0.16 15.21
C LYS A 180 3.76 -0.36 15.71
N GLU A 181 2.76 0.02 14.90
CA GLU A 181 1.36 -0.05 15.29
C GLU A 181 0.63 -1.21 14.61
N TYR A 182 0.77 -1.34 13.29
CA TYR A 182 0.14 -2.39 12.50
C TYR A 182 0.93 -3.70 12.48
N GLU A 183 2.22 -3.62 12.78
CA GLU A 183 3.15 -4.74 12.96
C GLU A 183 3.20 -5.70 11.77
N VAL A 184 3.34 -5.12 10.57
CA VAL A 184 3.47 -5.86 9.31
C VAL A 184 4.87 -5.70 8.68
N SER A 185 5.81 -5.06 9.38
CA SER A 185 7.20 -4.97 8.94
C SER A 185 8.00 -6.21 9.29
N CYS A 186 9.23 -6.23 8.84
CA CYS A 186 10.28 -7.14 9.30
C CYS A 186 11.58 -6.36 9.44
N GLU A 187 12.56 -6.96 10.13
CA GLU A 187 13.85 -6.30 10.42
C GLU A 187 14.55 -5.81 9.15
N GLU A 188 14.46 -6.56 8.06
CA GLU A 188 15.10 -6.24 6.79
C GLU A 188 14.44 -5.02 6.12
N LEU A 189 13.11 -4.88 6.19
CA LEU A 189 12.40 -3.74 5.64
C LEU A 189 12.64 -2.48 6.46
N ASP A 190 12.63 -2.59 7.79
CA ASP A 190 12.97 -1.49 8.69
C ASP A 190 14.40 -1.02 8.44
N PHE A 191 15.34 -1.94 8.28
CA PHE A 191 16.73 -1.63 7.99
C PHE A 191 16.92 -0.90 6.64
N LEU A 192 16.20 -1.32 5.59
CA LEU A 192 16.21 -0.60 4.30
C LEU A 192 15.63 0.80 4.42
N ASN A 193 14.59 0.97 5.23
CA ASN A 193 14.00 2.29 5.51
C ASN A 193 14.96 3.17 6.30
N ASP A 194 15.69 2.63 7.27
CA ASP A 194 16.70 3.37 8.03
C ASP A 194 17.86 3.82 7.12
N ILE A 195 18.33 2.97 6.22
CA ILE A 195 19.34 3.36 5.22
C ILE A 195 18.81 4.51 4.34
N ALA A 196 17.53 4.48 3.94
CA ALA A 196 16.94 5.56 3.18
C ALA A 196 16.93 6.88 3.96
N LYS A 197 16.59 6.87 5.25
CA LYS A 197 16.67 8.05 6.14
C LYS A 197 18.10 8.59 6.25
N GLU A 198 19.07 7.70 6.49
CA GLU A 198 20.49 8.07 6.61
C GLU A 198 21.06 8.73 5.34
N ASN A 199 20.57 8.33 4.17
CA ASN A 199 20.97 8.89 2.88
C ASN A 199 20.14 10.12 2.46
N GLY A 200 19.24 10.63 3.30
CA GLY A 200 18.43 11.80 3.00
C GLY A 200 17.40 11.57 1.87
N VAL A 201 17.00 10.31 1.66
CA VAL A 201 15.94 9.96 0.70
C VAL A 201 14.65 10.64 1.11
N THR A 202 13.97 11.25 0.15
CA THR A 202 12.78 12.08 0.40
C THR A 202 11.64 11.31 1.07
N GLY A 203 11.41 10.05 0.67
CA GLY A 203 10.41 9.20 1.29
C GLY A 203 10.68 7.71 1.07
N SER A 204 10.37 6.91 2.07
CA SER A 204 10.49 5.44 2.00
C SER A 204 9.41 4.78 2.85
N ARG A 205 8.83 3.70 2.35
CA ARG A 205 7.88 2.86 3.09
C ARG A 205 7.80 1.45 2.54
N ILE A 206 7.23 0.55 3.30
CA ILE A 206 6.84 -0.79 2.82
C ILE A 206 5.85 -0.65 1.66
N MET A 207 5.99 -1.51 0.66
CA MET A 207 5.03 -1.69 -0.43
C MET A 207 4.34 -3.04 -0.31
N GLY A 208 3.00 -3.04 -0.42
CA GLY A 208 2.18 -4.25 -0.31
C GLY A 208 1.83 -4.62 1.13
N GLY A 209 1.52 -5.90 1.35
CA GLY A 209 1.00 -6.42 2.63
C GLY A 209 2.03 -6.56 3.77
N GLY A 210 3.30 -6.30 3.51
CA GLY A 210 4.36 -6.43 4.51
C GLY A 210 4.89 -7.85 4.70
N PHE A 211 5.46 -8.12 5.85
CA PHE A 211 6.12 -9.39 6.26
C PHE A 211 7.33 -9.77 5.38
N GLY A 212 7.83 -8.87 4.56
CA GLY A 212 8.89 -9.01 3.59
C GLY A 212 8.57 -8.22 2.31
N GLY A 213 9.20 -8.59 1.19
CA GLY A 213 9.03 -7.89 -0.09
C GLY A 213 9.86 -6.62 -0.19
N CYS A 214 9.25 -5.51 -0.60
CA CYS A 214 9.97 -4.31 -1.00
C CYS A 214 9.68 -3.11 -0.11
N THR A 215 10.67 -2.19 -0.03
CA THR A 215 10.40 -0.77 0.23
C THR A 215 10.24 -0.04 -1.10
N ILE A 216 9.33 0.95 -1.17
CA ILE A 216 9.24 1.94 -2.25
C ILE A 216 9.87 3.23 -1.76
N ASN A 217 10.74 3.82 -2.58
CA ASN A 217 11.55 4.96 -2.22
C ASN A 217 11.39 6.07 -3.26
N LEU A 218 11.13 7.30 -2.79
CA LEU A 218 11.12 8.52 -3.59
C LEU A 218 12.46 9.22 -3.38
N VAL A 219 13.33 9.16 -4.39
CA VAL A 219 14.74 9.53 -4.28
C VAL A 219 15.05 10.69 -5.22
N LYS A 220 15.71 11.74 -4.75
CA LYS A 220 16.25 12.79 -5.61
C LYS A 220 17.31 12.21 -6.55
N ASP A 221 17.32 12.66 -7.81
CA ASP A 221 18.25 12.16 -8.82
C ASP A 221 19.72 12.23 -8.35
N GLU A 222 20.08 13.30 -7.66
CA GLU A 222 21.42 13.55 -7.13
C GLU A 222 21.85 12.60 -6.01
N LEU A 223 20.89 11.99 -5.30
CA LEU A 223 21.14 11.06 -4.20
C LEU A 223 21.06 9.59 -4.63
N TYR A 224 20.54 9.34 -5.84
CA TYR A 224 20.20 7.99 -6.26
C TYR A 224 21.37 7.01 -6.22
N ASP A 225 22.48 7.34 -6.88
CA ASP A 225 23.63 6.43 -7.00
C ASP A 225 24.25 6.12 -5.64
N GLN A 226 24.39 7.15 -4.78
CA GLN A 226 24.92 6.98 -3.43
C GLN A 226 24.00 6.12 -2.57
N PHE A 227 22.69 6.38 -2.60
CA PHE A 227 21.69 5.60 -1.86
C PHE A 227 21.71 4.12 -2.26
N ILE A 228 21.75 3.82 -3.57
CA ILE A 228 21.79 2.44 -4.06
C ILE A 228 23.08 1.74 -3.65
N ALA A 229 24.22 2.42 -3.75
CA ALA A 229 25.52 1.87 -3.33
C ALA A 229 25.53 1.54 -1.83
N ASP A 230 25.06 2.48 -0.99
CA ASP A 230 24.97 2.29 0.46
C ASP A 230 23.98 1.19 0.84
N ALA A 231 22.82 1.14 0.20
CA ALA A 231 21.82 0.11 0.45
C ALA A 231 22.39 -1.29 0.16
N LYS A 232 23.05 -1.48 -0.98
CA LYS A 232 23.70 -2.73 -1.32
C LYS A 232 24.80 -3.09 -0.31
N ALA A 233 25.71 -2.16 -0.01
CA ALA A 233 26.84 -2.41 0.87
C ALA A 233 26.40 -2.76 2.31
N LYS A 234 25.55 -1.92 2.92
CA LYS A 234 25.09 -2.09 4.31
C LYS A 234 24.21 -3.33 4.46
N TYR A 235 23.29 -3.54 3.51
CA TYR A 235 22.41 -4.71 3.54
C TYR A 235 23.18 -6.01 3.36
N SER A 236 24.14 -6.06 2.41
CA SER A 236 25.02 -7.24 2.22
C SER A 236 25.87 -7.53 3.44
N ALA A 237 26.41 -6.49 4.08
CA ALA A 237 27.21 -6.64 5.29
C ALA A 237 26.41 -7.24 6.45
N LYS A 238 25.11 -6.90 6.56
CA LYS A 238 24.25 -7.37 7.64
C LYS A 238 23.61 -8.73 7.34
N TYR A 239 23.15 -8.97 6.12
CA TYR A 239 22.34 -10.14 5.78
C TYR A 239 23.01 -11.14 4.83
N GLY A 240 24.24 -10.88 4.38
CA GLY A 240 24.99 -11.76 3.48
C GLY A 240 24.44 -11.87 2.06
N LYS A 241 23.52 -10.97 1.67
CA LYS A 241 22.90 -10.90 0.34
C LYS A 241 22.58 -9.45 -0.04
N GLU A 242 22.64 -9.11 -1.32
CA GLU A 242 22.21 -7.79 -1.78
C GLU A 242 20.68 -7.66 -1.85
N PRO A 243 20.11 -6.47 -1.59
CA PRO A 243 18.73 -6.19 -1.95
C PRO A 243 18.62 -6.10 -3.46
N LYS A 244 17.52 -6.58 -4.04
CA LYS A 244 17.29 -6.40 -5.48
C LYS A 244 16.75 -5.00 -5.74
N VAL A 245 17.44 -4.24 -6.56
CA VAL A 245 17.02 -2.90 -7.00
C VAL A 245 16.13 -3.00 -8.22
N ILE A 246 14.99 -2.30 -8.21
CA ILE A 246 14.03 -2.29 -9.30
C ILE A 246 13.60 -0.84 -9.54
N ASP A 247 14.02 -0.26 -10.65
CA ASP A 247 13.55 1.06 -11.06
C ASP A 247 12.07 0.97 -11.49
N VAL A 248 11.28 1.96 -11.07
CA VAL A 248 9.83 1.97 -11.30
C VAL A 248 9.48 3.03 -12.33
N VAL A 249 8.73 2.61 -13.32
CA VAL A 249 8.07 3.50 -14.28
C VAL A 249 6.56 3.31 -14.14
N ILE A 250 5.85 4.43 -13.88
CA ILE A 250 4.38 4.41 -13.83
C ILE A 250 3.87 4.34 -15.28
N SER A 251 3.22 3.23 -15.59
CA SER A 251 2.77 2.90 -16.94
C SER A 251 1.24 2.80 -17.01
N GLU A 252 0.71 2.69 -18.24
CA GLU A 252 -0.68 2.34 -18.47
C GLU A 252 -1.01 0.97 -17.86
N GLY A 253 -2.28 0.80 -17.47
CA GLY A 253 -2.83 -0.49 -17.07
C GLY A 253 -2.86 -1.50 -18.22
N SER A 254 -3.43 -2.68 -17.96
CA SER A 254 -3.55 -3.73 -18.99
C SER A 254 -4.26 -3.20 -20.22
N HIS A 255 -3.61 -3.35 -21.39
CA HIS A 255 -4.10 -2.91 -22.67
C HIS A 255 -3.51 -3.76 -23.80
N LYS A 256 -4.11 -3.65 -24.97
CA LYS A 256 -3.57 -4.30 -26.18
C LYS A 256 -2.33 -3.57 -26.66
N VAL A 257 -1.25 -4.29 -26.85
CA VAL A 257 -0.01 -3.79 -27.43
C VAL A 257 -0.06 -4.07 -28.93
N CYS A 258 -0.68 -3.15 -29.70
CA CYS A 258 -0.89 -3.16 -31.15
C CYS A 258 -1.14 -4.51 -31.81
#